data_8ae683057ad7752b2bb319416c84b5af
#
_entry.id   8ae683057ad7752b2bb319416c84b5af
#
_cell.length_a   1.000
_cell.length_b   1.000
_cell.length_c   1.000
_cell.angle_alpha   90.00
_cell.angle_beta   90.00
_cell.angle_gamma   90.00
#
_symmetry.space_group_name_H-M   'P 1'
#
loop_
_entity.id
_entity.type
_entity.pdbx_description
1 polymer ?
#
loop_
_entity_poly.entity_id
_entity_poly.type
_entity_poly.pdbx_seq_one_letter_code
_entity_poly.pdbx_strand_id
1 'polypeptide(L)'
;MKLHHIAIWTFRLEELKEFYVRFFGGKSNEKYINPKKGFESYFVSFGEGTDLELMSRTDVQNTPIEENRVGLTHFAFTFPSQEEVLRFTEQMRSEGYIMAGEPRTSGDGYFESVVLDPDGNRIECVYQKATEGEEKTETAIGTETRTSIKTEIGTETSIERETVIESATEVGTNSEIGTNTEIESIPSVTLHTERLLLRPFEEKDAESFFACCQNPNLGNNAGWPPHRTLDESRRILHSTFINQEGIWAMILKDTQQLIGSVGIIPDPKRENPQVRMLGYWLGETYWGKGYMTEAVQGVLKYGFEKLKLSLITATCYPHNKRSQKVLKKNGFIFEGTLHQAELTYNGNIYDHQCYYLPGISQPTSEDYEEILHVWETSVRHTHDFLTEEDILFYKPLVRKHYLPAVELFVIRNASGKIVAFMGLSDELIEMLFVHPDEQGKGYGKRLVEYAKDKKQMDKVDVNEQNERALQFYLHLGFRIIGRDKTDSMGKPFPILHLQLSEANPGNRD
;
A
#
# COMPACT_ATOMS: atom_id res chain seq x y z
N MET A 1 -15.07 2.46 36.50
CA MET A 1 -15.08 1.03 36.12
C MET A 1 -13.66 0.67 35.78
N LYS A 2 -13.16 -0.52 36.12
CA LYS A 2 -11.82 -1.01 35.80
C LYS A 2 -11.97 -2.27 34.94
N LEU A 3 -11.16 -2.43 33.90
CA LEU A 3 -11.10 -3.68 33.15
C LEU A 3 -10.54 -4.76 34.08
N HIS A 4 -11.26 -5.87 34.26
CA HIS A 4 -10.86 -6.91 35.19
C HIS A 4 -9.85 -7.88 34.53
N HIS A 5 -10.21 -8.44 33.37
CA HIS A 5 -9.33 -9.35 32.64
C HIS A 5 -9.61 -9.30 31.14
N ILE A 6 -8.65 -9.81 30.37
CA ILE A 6 -8.75 -10.16 28.94
C ILE A 6 -8.65 -11.67 28.86
N ALA A 7 -9.52 -12.32 28.08
CA ALA A 7 -9.56 -13.76 27.95
C ALA A 7 -9.04 -14.22 26.57
N ILE A 8 -8.20 -15.26 26.59
CA ILE A 8 -7.53 -15.81 25.38
C ILE A 8 -7.82 -17.30 25.30
N TRP A 9 -8.33 -17.78 24.17
CA TRP A 9 -8.40 -19.20 23.87
C TRP A 9 -7.06 -19.74 23.39
N THR A 10 -6.65 -20.91 23.88
CA THR A 10 -5.38 -21.56 23.51
C THR A 10 -5.51 -23.09 23.44
N PHE A 11 -4.75 -23.72 22.57
CA PHE A 11 -4.52 -25.17 22.58
C PHE A 11 -3.26 -25.55 23.37
N ARG A 12 -2.46 -24.58 23.79
CA ARG A 12 -1.17 -24.72 24.48
C ARG A 12 -1.20 -24.06 25.84
N LEU A 13 -2.22 -24.43 26.65
CA LEU A 13 -2.54 -23.74 27.91
C LEU A 13 -1.34 -23.65 28.87
N GLU A 14 -0.58 -24.74 29.04
CA GLU A 14 0.59 -24.73 29.92
C GLU A 14 1.74 -23.89 29.33
N GLU A 15 2.02 -24.05 28.05
CA GLU A 15 3.07 -23.30 27.35
C GLU A 15 2.80 -21.79 27.38
N LEU A 16 1.56 -21.41 27.12
CA LEU A 16 1.15 -20.00 27.13
C LEU A 16 1.21 -19.40 28.55
N LYS A 17 0.80 -20.17 29.57
CA LYS A 17 0.94 -19.75 30.98
C LYS A 17 2.43 -19.55 31.33
N GLU A 18 3.29 -20.51 31.00
CA GLU A 18 4.72 -20.42 31.28
C GLU A 18 5.37 -19.23 30.57
N PHE A 19 4.95 -18.96 29.34
CA PHE A 19 5.40 -17.80 28.57
C PHE A 19 5.13 -16.48 29.31
N TYR A 20 3.88 -16.22 29.75
CA TYR A 20 3.56 -14.97 30.44
C TYR A 20 4.16 -14.89 31.84
N VAL A 21 4.28 -15.99 32.56
CA VAL A 21 4.95 -16.04 33.87
C VAL A 21 6.44 -15.74 33.72
N ARG A 22 7.10 -16.38 32.77
CA ARG A 22 8.55 -16.28 32.57
C ARG A 22 8.99 -14.92 32.03
N PHE A 23 8.35 -14.45 30.97
CA PHE A 23 8.82 -13.28 30.22
C PHE A 23 8.22 -11.98 30.70
N PHE A 24 6.99 -11.99 31.17
CA PHE A 24 6.28 -10.78 31.62
C PHE A 24 6.10 -10.69 33.13
N GLY A 25 6.69 -11.62 33.89
CA GLY A 25 6.65 -11.60 35.35
C GLY A 25 5.26 -11.86 35.95
N GLY A 26 4.37 -12.46 35.17
CA GLY A 26 3.01 -12.79 35.60
C GLY A 26 2.99 -13.80 36.74
N LYS A 27 1.99 -13.73 37.60
CA LYS A 27 1.71 -14.71 38.66
C LYS A 27 0.43 -15.46 38.32
N SER A 28 0.57 -16.78 38.07
CA SER A 28 -0.58 -17.62 37.76
C SER A 28 -1.25 -18.14 39.03
N ASN A 29 -2.58 -18.24 38.99
CA ASN A 29 -3.34 -19.03 39.98
C ASN A 29 -3.16 -20.54 39.74
N GLU A 30 -3.80 -21.36 40.58
CA GLU A 30 -3.96 -22.80 40.31
C GLU A 30 -4.91 -23.03 39.15
N LYS A 31 -4.68 -24.12 38.39
CA LYS A 31 -5.49 -24.50 37.24
C LYS A 31 -6.93 -24.74 37.62
N TYR A 32 -7.84 -24.00 37.04
CA TYR A 32 -9.26 -24.29 37.13
C TYR A 32 -9.65 -25.33 36.08
N ILE A 33 -10.35 -26.39 36.50
CA ILE A 33 -10.80 -27.48 35.60
C ILE A 33 -12.30 -27.68 35.76
N ASN A 34 -13.02 -27.68 34.67
CA ASN A 34 -14.45 -28.03 34.61
C ASN A 34 -14.64 -29.24 33.65
N PRO A 35 -14.63 -30.49 34.19
CA PRO A 35 -14.70 -31.69 33.36
C PRO A 35 -16.00 -31.82 32.58
N LYS A 36 -17.11 -31.26 33.09
CA LYS A 36 -18.42 -31.33 32.42
C LYS A 36 -18.48 -30.53 31.13
N LYS A 37 -17.66 -29.48 31.05
CA LYS A 37 -17.56 -28.59 29.88
C LYS A 37 -16.30 -28.81 29.07
N GLY A 38 -15.41 -29.73 29.49
CA GLY A 38 -14.09 -29.89 28.90
C GLY A 38 -13.28 -28.59 28.89
N PHE A 39 -13.44 -27.78 29.94
CA PHE A 39 -12.89 -26.41 30.04
C PHE A 39 -11.81 -26.36 31.13
N GLU A 40 -10.70 -25.72 30.81
CA GLU A 40 -9.60 -25.44 31.71
C GLU A 40 -9.16 -23.98 31.56
N SER A 41 -8.72 -23.35 32.65
CA SER A 41 -8.17 -22.00 32.59
C SER A 41 -7.14 -21.70 33.67
N TYR A 42 -6.32 -20.67 33.39
CA TYR A 42 -5.48 -19.97 34.35
C TYR A 42 -5.77 -18.47 34.29
N PHE A 43 -5.67 -17.82 35.43
CA PHE A 43 -5.54 -16.36 35.52
C PHE A 43 -4.07 -16.03 35.76
N VAL A 44 -3.52 -15.15 34.94
CA VAL A 44 -2.16 -14.62 35.08
C VAL A 44 -2.25 -13.15 35.40
N SER A 45 -1.82 -12.77 36.62
CA SER A 45 -1.87 -11.43 37.13
C SER A 45 -0.54 -10.70 37.03
N PHE A 46 -0.56 -9.43 36.65
CA PHE A 46 0.60 -8.55 36.47
C PHE A 46 0.60 -7.38 37.49
N GLY A 47 0.35 -7.68 38.74
CA GLY A 47 0.29 -6.69 39.85
C GLY A 47 -1.05 -5.97 39.88
N GLU A 48 -1.06 -4.63 39.84
CA GLU A 48 -2.29 -3.83 39.87
C GLU A 48 -2.99 -3.70 38.50
N GLY A 49 -2.44 -4.33 37.46
CA GLY A 49 -2.95 -4.27 36.11
C GLY A 49 -4.21 -5.09 35.85
N THR A 50 -4.50 -5.30 34.58
CA THR A 50 -5.54 -6.20 34.08
C THR A 50 -4.97 -7.59 33.96
N ASP A 51 -5.70 -8.61 34.43
CA ASP A 51 -5.28 -10.01 34.35
C ASP A 51 -5.50 -10.58 32.94
N LEU A 52 -4.75 -11.61 32.58
CA LEU A 52 -5.05 -12.47 31.44
C LEU A 52 -5.72 -13.76 31.93
N GLU A 53 -6.88 -14.11 31.38
CA GLU A 53 -7.47 -15.44 31.54
C GLU A 53 -7.11 -16.29 30.32
N LEU A 54 -6.25 -17.28 30.50
CA LEU A 54 -5.85 -18.23 29.47
C LEU A 54 -6.81 -19.41 29.55
N MET A 55 -7.49 -19.73 28.45
CA MET A 55 -8.57 -20.72 28.46
C MET A 55 -8.34 -21.81 27.41
N SER A 56 -8.69 -23.02 27.74
CA SER A 56 -8.72 -24.15 26.80
C SER A 56 -10.04 -24.90 26.89
N ARG A 57 -10.54 -25.37 25.76
CA ARG A 57 -11.74 -26.22 25.68
C ARG A 57 -11.66 -27.10 24.43
N THR A 58 -12.24 -28.30 24.51
CA THR A 58 -12.12 -29.34 23.49
C THR A 58 -12.79 -28.98 22.14
N ASP A 59 -13.70 -28.01 22.11
CA ASP A 59 -14.43 -27.58 20.91
C ASP A 59 -13.94 -26.23 20.33
N VAL A 60 -12.85 -25.68 20.87
CA VAL A 60 -12.19 -24.50 20.29
C VAL A 60 -11.64 -24.86 18.91
N GLN A 61 -11.82 -23.99 17.95
CA GLN A 61 -11.31 -24.20 16.58
C GLN A 61 -10.01 -23.46 16.37
N ASN A 62 -9.02 -24.15 15.79
CA ASN A 62 -7.75 -23.55 15.40
C ASN A 62 -7.93 -22.80 14.08
N THR A 63 -8.47 -21.59 14.13
CA THR A 63 -8.48 -20.68 12.99
C THR A 63 -7.26 -19.78 13.06
N PRO A 64 -6.48 -19.65 11.98
CA PRO A 64 -5.35 -18.71 11.93
C PRO A 64 -5.80 -17.31 12.34
N ILE A 65 -5.00 -16.64 13.17
CA ILE A 65 -5.23 -15.23 13.50
C ILE A 65 -4.89 -14.42 12.26
N GLU A 66 -5.91 -13.96 11.54
CA GLU A 66 -5.71 -13.03 10.43
C GLU A 66 -5.35 -11.65 10.98
N GLU A 67 -4.26 -11.09 10.51
CA GLU A 67 -3.64 -9.86 11.03
C GLU A 67 -4.55 -8.62 10.98
N ASN A 68 -5.55 -8.60 10.10
CA ASN A 68 -6.41 -7.44 9.84
C ASN A 68 -7.91 -7.74 10.07
N ARG A 69 -8.25 -8.59 11.02
CA ARG A 69 -9.67 -8.82 11.38
C ARG A 69 -10.17 -7.79 12.38
N VAL A 70 -11.46 -7.52 12.35
CA VAL A 70 -12.15 -6.73 13.38
C VAL A 70 -12.08 -7.47 14.72
N GLY A 71 -11.61 -6.79 15.78
CA GLY A 71 -11.51 -7.35 17.13
C GLY A 71 -10.28 -6.84 17.88
N LEU A 72 -9.83 -7.60 18.86
CA LEU A 72 -8.59 -7.29 19.59
C LEU A 72 -7.40 -7.52 18.65
N THR A 73 -6.63 -6.46 18.39
CA THR A 73 -5.43 -6.52 17.53
C THR A 73 -4.19 -6.91 18.31
N HIS A 74 -4.01 -6.32 19.48
CA HIS A 74 -2.90 -6.54 20.41
C HIS A 74 -3.31 -6.08 21.82
N PHE A 75 -2.47 -6.40 22.77
CA PHE A 75 -2.44 -5.77 24.09
C PHE A 75 -0.99 -5.40 24.42
N ALA A 76 -0.80 -4.38 25.26
CA ALA A 76 0.51 -3.78 25.48
C ALA A 76 0.98 -3.98 26.93
N PHE A 77 2.30 -4.22 27.07
CA PHE A 77 3.01 -4.15 28.35
C PHE A 77 3.92 -2.94 28.38
N THR A 78 3.81 -2.13 29.45
CA THR A 78 4.67 -0.96 29.64
C THR A 78 6.02 -1.38 30.23
N PHE A 79 7.09 -0.89 29.64
CA PHE A 79 8.47 -1.08 30.07
C PHE A 79 9.01 0.20 30.73
N PRO A 80 9.96 0.08 31.68
CA PRO A 80 10.46 1.23 32.43
C PRO A 80 11.37 2.15 31.62
N SER A 81 11.99 1.66 30.52
CA SER A 81 12.83 2.46 29.65
C SER A 81 12.89 1.91 28.20
N GLN A 82 13.39 2.73 27.29
CA GLN A 82 13.65 2.33 25.91
C GLN A 82 14.68 1.18 25.84
N GLU A 83 15.70 1.23 26.67
CA GLU A 83 16.77 0.21 26.74
C GLU A 83 16.18 -1.15 27.17
N GLU A 84 15.19 -1.14 28.05
CA GLU A 84 14.52 -2.37 28.48
C GLU A 84 13.65 -2.96 27.39
N VAL A 85 12.98 -2.16 26.55
CA VAL A 85 12.25 -2.64 25.37
C VAL A 85 13.23 -3.28 24.38
N LEU A 86 14.36 -2.63 24.10
CA LEU A 86 15.40 -3.18 23.20
C LEU A 86 15.96 -4.52 23.74
N ARG A 87 16.34 -4.54 25.01
CA ARG A 87 16.89 -5.74 25.67
C ARG A 87 15.90 -6.91 25.64
N PHE A 88 14.64 -6.63 25.95
CA PHE A 88 13.59 -7.63 25.93
C PHE A 88 13.34 -8.17 24.51
N THR A 89 13.27 -7.29 23.52
CA THR A 89 13.09 -7.68 22.12
C THR A 89 14.21 -8.59 21.64
N GLU A 90 15.46 -8.29 22.00
CA GLU A 90 16.60 -9.12 21.62
C GLU A 90 16.61 -10.46 22.37
N GLN A 91 16.21 -10.49 23.62
CA GLN A 91 16.01 -11.72 24.38
C GLN A 91 14.96 -12.62 23.70
N MET A 92 13.80 -12.09 23.34
CA MET A 92 12.74 -12.84 22.67
C MET A 92 13.21 -13.39 21.32
N ARG A 93 13.95 -12.58 20.54
CA ARG A 93 14.55 -13.02 19.28
C ARG A 93 15.56 -14.15 19.48
N SER A 94 16.43 -14.04 20.47
CA SER A 94 17.45 -15.07 20.76
C SER A 94 16.85 -16.40 21.22
N GLU A 95 15.67 -16.36 21.83
CA GLU A 95 14.90 -17.53 22.25
C GLU A 95 13.97 -18.08 21.15
N GLY A 96 13.99 -17.49 19.94
CA GLY A 96 13.29 -17.99 18.75
C GLY A 96 11.86 -17.53 18.59
N TYR A 97 11.41 -16.52 19.36
CA TYR A 97 10.08 -15.93 19.18
C TYR A 97 10.05 -14.98 17.98
N ILE A 98 8.88 -14.85 17.36
CA ILE A 98 8.69 -14.03 16.18
C ILE A 98 8.50 -12.56 16.56
N MET A 99 9.31 -11.68 15.99
CA MET A 99 9.14 -10.24 16.08
C MET A 99 8.19 -9.79 14.97
N ALA A 100 6.97 -9.42 15.32
CA ALA A 100 5.97 -8.88 14.39
C ALA A 100 6.11 -7.37 14.18
N GLY A 101 6.91 -6.69 15.00
CA GLY A 101 7.28 -5.29 14.84
C GLY A 101 8.65 -5.02 15.47
N GLU A 102 9.58 -4.49 14.69
CA GLU A 102 10.90 -4.10 15.18
C GLU A 102 10.83 -2.86 16.10
N PRO A 103 11.79 -2.70 17.04
CA PRO A 103 11.83 -1.54 17.92
C PRO A 103 11.85 -0.22 17.14
N ARG A 104 10.89 0.64 17.42
CA ARG A 104 10.73 1.94 16.76
C ARG A 104 10.05 2.96 17.66
N THR A 105 10.14 4.23 17.30
CA THR A 105 9.24 5.25 17.87
C THR A 105 8.00 5.36 16.99
N SER A 106 6.83 5.15 17.58
CA SER A 106 5.54 5.30 16.89
C SER A 106 5.17 6.77 16.66
N GLY A 107 4.19 7.00 15.77
CA GLY A 107 3.74 8.35 15.44
C GLY A 107 3.10 9.13 16.59
N ASP A 108 2.65 8.45 17.65
CA ASP A 108 2.09 9.00 18.88
C ASP A 108 3.14 9.13 20.00
N GLY A 109 4.41 8.85 19.71
CA GLY A 109 5.56 9.14 20.57
C GLY A 109 5.95 8.04 21.56
N TYR A 110 5.36 6.84 21.42
CA TYR A 110 5.81 5.67 22.18
C TYR A 110 7.04 5.05 21.52
N PHE A 111 7.95 4.51 22.34
CA PHE A 111 8.96 3.59 21.83
C PHE A 111 8.46 2.17 22.03
N GLU A 112 8.34 1.41 20.96
CA GLU A 112 7.61 0.14 20.96
C GLU A 112 8.30 -0.94 20.12
N SER A 113 8.03 -2.21 20.46
CA SER A 113 8.26 -3.37 19.61
C SER A 113 7.09 -4.33 19.75
N VAL A 114 6.90 -5.25 18.80
CA VAL A 114 5.81 -6.24 18.85
C VAL A 114 6.37 -7.64 18.76
N VAL A 115 6.08 -8.47 19.77
CA VAL A 115 6.41 -9.89 19.79
C VAL A 115 5.14 -10.75 19.68
N LEU A 116 5.23 -11.91 19.05
CA LEU A 116 4.16 -12.90 19.08
C LEU A 116 4.35 -13.88 20.24
N ASP A 117 3.27 -14.16 20.95
CA ASP A 117 3.23 -15.28 21.91
C ASP A 117 3.20 -16.63 21.19
N PRO A 118 3.27 -17.76 21.89
CA PRO A 118 3.24 -19.10 21.26
C PRO A 118 2.04 -19.38 20.36
N ASP A 119 0.92 -18.73 20.56
CA ASP A 119 -0.29 -18.89 19.73
C ASP A 119 -0.42 -17.82 18.63
N GLY A 120 0.54 -16.89 18.54
CA GLY A 120 0.55 -15.84 17.54
C GLY A 120 -0.22 -14.56 17.95
N ASN A 121 -0.63 -14.42 19.22
CA ASN A 121 -1.20 -13.17 19.69
C ASN A 121 -0.12 -12.08 19.72
N ARG A 122 -0.47 -10.88 19.29
CA ARG A 122 0.43 -9.73 19.24
C ARG A 122 0.53 -9.07 20.62
N ILE A 123 1.75 -8.97 21.10
CA ILE A 123 2.08 -8.29 22.37
C ILE A 123 2.95 -7.10 22.03
N GLU A 124 2.48 -5.93 22.37
CA GLU A 124 3.24 -4.69 22.20
C GLU A 124 4.02 -4.40 23.48
N CYS A 125 5.32 -4.20 23.34
CA CYS A 125 6.22 -3.81 24.42
C CYS A 125 6.48 -2.31 24.29
N VAL A 126 5.92 -1.48 25.20
CA VAL A 126 5.91 -0.02 25.02
C VAL A 126 6.65 0.69 26.13
N TYR A 127 7.34 1.77 25.77
CA TYR A 127 7.88 2.77 26.69
C TYR A 127 7.40 4.15 26.25
N GLN A 128 6.86 4.91 27.20
CA GLN A 128 6.48 6.31 27.03
C GLN A 128 7.41 7.20 27.84
N LYS A 129 8.13 8.09 27.17
CA LYS A 129 8.91 9.10 27.88
C LYS A 129 7.95 10.05 28.60
N ALA A 130 8.10 10.18 29.92
CA ALA A 130 7.29 11.12 30.70
C ALA A 130 7.45 12.54 30.12
N THR A 131 6.34 13.16 29.73
CA THR A 131 6.29 14.58 29.39
C THR A 131 6.51 15.37 30.68
N GLU A 132 7.51 16.26 30.72
CA GLU A 132 7.72 17.20 31.82
C GLU A 132 6.45 18.06 31.97
N GLY A 133 5.62 17.78 33.01
CA GLY A 133 4.46 18.61 33.29
C GLY A 133 3.32 18.01 34.08
N GLU A 134 3.40 16.79 34.60
CA GLU A 134 2.38 16.29 35.54
C GLU A 134 3.02 15.88 36.88
N GLU A 135 2.98 16.81 37.87
CA GLU A 135 3.19 16.49 39.28
C GLU A 135 2.10 15.52 39.75
N LYS A 136 2.48 14.26 39.98
CA LYS A 136 1.63 13.33 40.72
C LYS A 136 1.68 13.66 42.18
N THR A 137 0.56 14.07 42.76
CA THR A 137 0.30 14.05 44.18
C THR A 137 0.28 12.61 44.68
N GLU A 138 1.42 12.13 45.19
CA GLU A 138 1.48 10.91 45.97
C GLU A 138 1.16 11.21 47.44
N THR A 139 0.08 10.61 47.92
CA THR A 139 -0.24 10.56 49.36
C THR A 139 0.65 9.52 50.02
N ALA A 140 1.59 9.98 50.83
CA ALA A 140 2.50 9.16 51.59
C ALA A 140 1.78 8.38 52.70
N ILE A 141 2.05 7.08 52.82
CA ILE A 141 2.04 6.35 54.09
C ILE A 141 3.39 5.66 54.22
N GLY A 142 4.13 6.10 55.23
CA GLY A 142 5.53 5.76 55.40
C GLY A 142 5.79 4.38 56.01
N THR A 143 7.00 3.93 55.85
CA THR A 143 7.80 3.37 56.96
C THR A 143 9.31 3.53 56.62
N GLU A 144 10.01 4.13 57.59
CA GLU A 144 11.43 4.43 57.56
C GLU A 144 12.33 3.17 57.52
N THR A 145 13.44 3.22 56.83
CA THR A 145 14.75 2.87 57.40
C THR A 145 15.88 3.57 56.66
N ARG A 146 16.59 4.40 57.43
CA ARG A 146 17.81 5.15 57.07
C ARG A 146 19.00 4.23 56.81
N THR A 147 19.80 4.51 55.81
CA THR A 147 21.27 4.61 56.03
C THR A 147 21.87 5.54 55.00
N SER A 148 22.54 6.55 55.51
CA SER A 148 23.27 7.62 54.80
C SER A 148 24.67 7.16 54.42
N ILE A 149 25.16 7.55 53.21
CA ILE A 149 26.57 7.95 53.06
C ILE A 149 26.62 9.10 52.07
N LYS A 150 27.12 10.25 52.54
CA LYS A 150 27.56 11.43 51.77
C LYS A 150 28.88 11.16 51.10
N THR A 151 29.11 11.68 49.91
CA THR A 151 30.37 12.45 49.67
C THR A 151 30.19 13.41 48.47
N GLU A 152 30.59 14.60 48.69
CA GLU A 152 30.58 15.82 47.86
C GLU A 152 31.67 15.89 46.81
N ILE A 153 31.57 17.00 46.04
CA ILE A 153 32.58 17.76 45.29
C ILE A 153 32.66 17.38 43.80
N GLY A 154 32.51 18.24 42.83
CA GLY A 154 32.44 19.70 42.74
C GLY A 154 32.94 20.12 41.35
N THR A 155 32.45 21.26 40.92
CA THR A 155 32.95 22.24 39.95
C THR A 155 32.85 22.01 38.42
N GLU A 156 32.05 22.89 37.88
CA GLU A 156 32.07 23.69 36.64
C GLU A 156 33.32 23.62 35.73
N THR A 157 33.05 23.57 34.41
CA THR A 157 33.43 24.67 33.49
C THR A 157 32.87 24.46 32.07
N SER A 158 32.26 25.52 31.60
CA SER A 158 31.93 25.83 30.20
C SER A 158 33.18 26.05 29.36
N ILE A 159 33.13 25.75 28.05
CA ILE A 159 33.72 26.58 26.97
C ILE A 159 33.15 26.12 25.59
N GLU A 160 32.91 27.14 24.80
CA GLU A 160 32.32 27.19 23.45
C GLU A 160 33.28 26.81 22.31
N ARG A 161 32.65 26.56 21.12
CA ARG A 161 33.13 26.81 19.72
C ARG A 161 34.29 25.95 19.22
N GLU A 162 34.35 25.52 17.98
CA GLU A 162 34.11 26.12 16.66
C GLU A 162 34.20 25.05 15.55
N THR A 163 33.57 25.37 14.45
CA THR A 163 33.54 24.77 13.11
C THR A 163 34.94 24.54 12.51
N VAL A 164 35.16 23.43 11.78
CA VAL A 164 35.99 23.42 10.56
C VAL A 164 35.49 22.34 9.59
N ILE A 165 35.31 22.77 8.36
CA ILE A 165 35.09 21.99 7.15
C ILE A 165 36.46 21.58 6.62
N GLU A 166 36.68 20.35 6.20
CA GLU A 166 37.52 20.06 5.04
C GLU A 166 37.25 18.66 4.41
N SER A 167 37.27 18.70 3.12
CA SER A 167 37.12 17.68 2.12
C SER A 167 38.30 16.74 1.99
N ALA A 168 38.12 15.46 1.67
CA ALA A 168 38.92 14.75 0.69
C ALA A 168 38.33 13.39 0.32
N THR A 169 38.22 13.16 -0.95
CA THR A 169 38.00 11.97 -1.75
C THR A 169 38.92 10.80 -1.37
N GLU A 170 38.38 9.56 -1.35
CA GLU A 170 39.01 8.45 -2.05
C GLU A 170 38.06 7.23 -2.22
N VAL A 171 38.30 6.57 -3.33
CA VAL A 171 37.56 5.45 -3.95
C VAL A 171 37.86 4.13 -3.22
N GLY A 172 36.81 3.33 -2.99
CA GLY A 172 36.97 1.95 -2.52
C GLY A 172 35.69 1.15 -2.75
N THR A 173 35.74 0.33 -3.79
CA THR A 173 34.75 -0.68 -4.14
C THR A 173 34.50 -1.66 -3.01
N ASN A 174 33.24 -1.85 -2.61
CA ASN A 174 32.71 -3.18 -2.27
C ASN A 174 31.17 -3.17 -2.30
N SER A 175 30.65 -4.09 -3.04
CA SER A 175 29.26 -4.42 -3.21
C SER A 175 28.69 -5.00 -1.89
N GLU A 176 27.82 -4.24 -1.25
CA GLU A 176 26.84 -4.81 -0.32
C GLU A 176 25.44 -4.35 -0.76
N ILE A 177 24.63 -5.33 -1.09
CA ILE A 177 23.21 -5.17 -1.38
C ILE A 177 22.54 -4.84 -0.04
N GLY A 178 22.46 -3.57 0.27
CA GLY A 178 21.70 -3.04 1.40
C GLY A 178 20.28 -2.74 0.94
N THR A 179 19.32 -3.58 1.30
CA THR A 179 17.90 -3.25 1.25
C THR A 179 17.56 -2.30 2.39
N ASN A 180 17.92 -1.03 2.25
CA ASN A 180 17.35 0.05 3.04
C ASN A 180 16.27 0.71 2.19
N THR A 181 15.03 0.21 2.25
CA THR A 181 13.85 0.95 1.85
C THR A 181 13.43 1.83 3.03
N GLU A 182 14.13 2.94 3.23
CA GLU A 182 13.55 4.08 3.92
C GLU A 182 12.28 4.45 3.14
N ILE A 183 11.15 4.55 3.84
CA ILE A 183 9.91 5.08 3.27
C ILE A 183 10.22 6.56 3.03
N GLU A 184 10.68 6.88 1.81
CA GLU A 184 10.86 8.27 1.41
C GLU A 184 9.52 9.00 1.59
N SER A 185 9.52 10.03 2.43
CA SER A 185 8.39 10.95 2.57
C SER A 185 8.05 11.49 1.19
N ILE A 186 6.74 11.58 0.86
CA ILE A 186 6.32 12.15 -0.43
C ILE A 186 6.62 13.63 -0.40
N PRO A 187 7.55 14.15 -1.22
CA PRO A 187 7.88 15.57 -1.20
C PRO A 187 6.63 16.42 -1.44
N SER A 188 6.57 17.59 -0.83
CA SER A 188 5.55 18.60 -1.07
C SER A 188 5.68 19.16 -2.50
N VAL A 189 5.21 18.41 -3.50
CA VAL A 189 5.36 18.70 -4.92
C VAL A 189 4.08 19.30 -5.49
N THR A 190 4.24 20.30 -6.33
CA THR A 190 3.15 20.85 -7.14
C THR A 190 3.09 20.15 -8.50
N LEU A 191 1.90 19.66 -8.87
CA LEU A 191 1.66 19.02 -10.15
C LEU A 191 0.79 19.92 -11.03
N HIS A 192 1.11 19.96 -12.31
CA HIS A 192 0.38 20.74 -13.31
C HIS A 192 -0.34 19.81 -14.29
N THR A 193 -1.63 20.01 -14.47
CA THR A 193 -2.42 19.40 -15.54
C THR A 193 -2.85 20.45 -16.55
N GLU A 194 -3.71 20.12 -17.50
CA GLU A 194 -4.21 21.08 -18.48
C GLU A 194 -4.95 22.25 -17.79
N ARG A 195 -5.95 21.94 -16.96
CA ARG A 195 -6.85 22.92 -16.33
C ARG A 195 -6.60 23.14 -14.84
N LEU A 196 -5.79 22.29 -14.19
CA LEU A 196 -5.63 22.28 -12.75
C LEU A 196 -4.17 22.50 -12.32
N LEU A 197 -4.04 23.16 -11.17
CA LEU A 197 -2.85 23.18 -10.33
C LEU A 197 -3.13 22.30 -9.11
N LEU A 198 -2.34 21.25 -8.91
CA LEU A 198 -2.43 20.39 -7.73
C LEU A 198 -1.26 20.77 -6.83
N ARG A 199 -1.53 21.45 -5.71
CA ARG A 199 -0.52 21.95 -4.77
C ARG A 199 -0.87 21.55 -3.33
N PRO A 200 0.04 21.66 -2.38
CA PRO A 200 -0.31 21.54 -0.97
C PRO A 200 -1.43 22.51 -0.57
N PHE A 201 -2.21 22.11 0.44
CA PHE A 201 -3.22 22.99 1.01
C PHE A 201 -2.57 24.14 1.76
N GLU A 202 -3.22 25.29 1.75
CA GLU A 202 -2.82 26.52 2.42
C GLU A 202 -3.99 27.08 3.25
N GLU A 203 -3.70 27.91 4.26
CA GLU A 203 -4.70 28.58 5.10
C GLU A 203 -5.76 29.36 4.30
N LYS A 204 -5.32 30.00 3.22
CA LYS A 204 -6.20 30.77 2.33
C LYS A 204 -7.28 29.92 1.64
N ASP A 205 -7.16 28.60 1.66
CA ASP A 205 -8.12 27.68 1.04
C ASP A 205 -9.38 27.49 1.90
N ALA A 206 -9.37 27.92 3.16
CA ALA A 206 -10.41 27.62 4.15
C ALA A 206 -11.83 28.02 3.70
N GLU A 207 -12.01 29.17 3.04
CA GLU A 207 -13.31 29.64 2.59
C GLU A 207 -13.86 28.79 1.44
N SER A 208 -13.03 28.48 0.44
CA SER A 208 -13.40 27.61 -0.68
C SER A 208 -13.60 26.17 -0.22
N PHE A 209 -12.79 25.70 0.75
CA PHE A 209 -12.93 24.39 1.39
C PHE A 209 -14.29 24.28 2.11
N PHE A 210 -14.65 25.28 2.92
CA PHE A 210 -15.96 25.35 3.57
C PHE A 210 -17.09 25.36 2.54
N ALA A 211 -17.00 26.20 1.51
CA ALA A 211 -18.01 26.29 0.46
C ALA A 211 -18.29 24.95 -0.23
N CYS A 212 -17.26 24.11 -0.41
CA CYS A 212 -17.41 22.75 -0.95
C CYS A 212 -17.97 21.77 0.09
N CYS A 213 -17.41 21.73 1.31
CA CYS A 213 -17.64 20.69 2.29
C CYS A 213 -18.92 20.89 3.13
N GLN A 214 -19.55 22.05 3.14
CA GLN A 214 -20.86 22.26 3.74
C GLN A 214 -22.00 21.56 2.98
N ASN A 215 -21.74 21.08 1.76
CA ASN A 215 -22.75 20.44 0.93
C ASN A 215 -23.01 18.99 1.38
N PRO A 216 -24.26 18.63 1.76
CA PRO A 216 -24.59 17.28 2.23
C PRO A 216 -24.42 16.21 1.15
N ASN A 217 -24.58 16.54 -0.14
CA ASN A 217 -24.38 15.59 -1.23
C ASN A 217 -22.91 15.16 -1.33
N LEU A 218 -21.96 16.04 -1.01
CA LEU A 218 -20.55 15.68 -0.94
C LEU A 218 -20.31 14.75 0.25
N GLY A 219 -20.75 15.12 1.45
CA GLY A 219 -20.57 14.34 2.67
C GLY A 219 -21.14 12.91 2.56
N ASN A 220 -22.35 12.75 2.01
CA ASN A 220 -22.96 11.45 1.81
C ASN A 220 -22.18 10.50 0.86
N ASN A 221 -21.38 11.06 -0.05
CA ASN A 221 -20.55 10.29 -0.98
C ASN A 221 -19.10 10.12 -0.52
N ALA A 222 -18.70 10.81 0.55
CA ALA A 222 -17.33 10.84 1.05
C ALA A 222 -17.19 10.36 2.51
N GLY A 223 -18.32 10.01 3.17
CA GLY A 223 -18.33 9.38 4.49
C GLY A 223 -18.27 10.34 5.69
N TRP A 224 -18.19 11.67 5.47
CA TRP A 224 -18.12 12.63 6.58
C TRP A 224 -19.34 13.56 6.67
N PRO A 225 -19.63 14.11 7.86
CA PRO A 225 -20.72 15.08 8.03
C PRO A 225 -20.41 16.38 7.30
N PRO A 226 -21.44 17.06 6.72
CA PRO A 226 -21.27 18.38 6.16
C PRO A 226 -20.72 19.36 7.21
N HIS A 227 -19.75 20.19 6.81
CA HIS A 227 -19.17 21.20 7.68
C HIS A 227 -20.24 22.26 8.03
N ARG A 228 -20.33 22.64 9.29
CA ARG A 228 -21.36 23.56 9.81
C ARG A 228 -20.90 25.01 9.85
N THR A 229 -19.61 25.23 10.06
CA THR A 229 -19.02 26.56 10.18
C THR A 229 -17.67 26.65 9.48
N LEU A 230 -17.27 27.86 9.15
CA LEU A 230 -15.95 28.13 8.59
C LEU A 230 -14.83 27.76 9.58
N ASP A 231 -15.04 27.96 10.88
CA ASP A 231 -14.05 27.61 11.91
C ASP A 231 -13.88 26.11 12.08
N GLU A 232 -14.95 25.35 11.89
CA GLU A 232 -14.85 23.87 11.81
C GLU A 232 -14.01 23.47 10.60
N SER A 233 -14.28 24.07 9.44
CA SER A 233 -13.49 23.82 8.23
C SER A 233 -12.02 24.19 8.40
N ARG A 234 -11.69 25.29 9.06
CA ARG A 234 -10.31 25.69 9.35
C ARG A 234 -9.61 24.64 10.23
N ARG A 235 -10.27 24.17 11.28
CA ARG A 235 -9.72 23.12 12.15
C ARG A 235 -9.43 21.84 11.37
N ILE A 236 -10.38 21.37 10.55
CA ILE A 236 -10.22 20.17 9.74
C ILE A 236 -9.12 20.38 8.69
N LEU A 237 -9.09 21.54 8.04
CA LEU A 237 -8.05 21.88 7.08
C LEU A 237 -6.64 21.77 7.71
N HIS A 238 -6.47 22.30 8.92
CA HIS A 238 -5.22 22.25 9.67
C HIS A 238 -4.83 20.83 10.08
N SER A 239 -5.77 20.08 10.65
CA SER A 239 -5.47 18.77 11.22
C SER A 239 -5.31 17.66 10.17
N THR A 240 -5.92 17.82 8.97
CA THR A 240 -6.07 16.72 8.01
C THR A 240 -5.43 16.99 6.65
N PHE A 241 -5.23 18.24 6.27
CA PHE A 241 -4.81 18.59 4.90
C PHE A 241 -3.54 19.42 4.82
N ILE A 242 -3.36 20.41 5.72
CA ILE A 242 -2.14 21.22 5.73
C ILE A 242 -0.96 20.40 6.24
N ASN A 243 0.18 20.50 5.55
CA ASN A 243 1.40 19.74 5.80
C ASN A 243 1.26 18.21 5.67
N GLN A 244 0.18 17.73 5.02
CA GLN A 244 0.03 16.31 4.73
C GLN A 244 0.69 15.96 3.40
N GLU A 245 1.58 14.97 3.46
CA GLU A 245 2.26 14.45 2.28
C GLU A 245 1.32 13.60 1.44
N GLY A 246 1.46 13.70 0.12
CA GLY A 246 0.66 12.91 -0.81
C GLY A 246 -0.79 13.35 -0.95
N ILE A 247 -1.17 14.52 -0.43
CA ILE A 247 -2.51 15.11 -0.57
C ILE A 247 -2.39 16.48 -1.23
N TRP A 248 -3.16 16.69 -2.28
CA TRP A 248 -3.17 17.94 -3.05
C TRP A 248 -4.53 18.63 -3.05
N ALA A 249 -4.50 19.93 -2.88
CA ALA A 249 -5.59 20.84 -3.21
C ALA A 249 -5.72 20.95 -4.73
N MET A 250 -6.92 20.79 -5.25
CA MET A 250 -7.23 20.95 -6.68
C MET A 250 -7.64 22.40 -6.95
N ILE A 251 -6.78 23.16 -7.61
CA ILE A 251 -7.00 24.57 -7.92
C ILE A 251 -7.29 24.73 -9.40
N LEU A 252 -8.39 25.39 -9.75
CA LEU A 252 -8.66 25.79 -11.14
C LEU A 252 -7.66 26.86 -11.57
N LYS A 253 -6.96 26.67 -12.70
CA LYS A 253 -5.99 27.65 -13.22
C LYS A 253 -6.62 28.97 -13.59
N ASP A 254 -7.84 28.95 -14.13
CA ASP A 254 -8.53 30.16 -14.61
C ASP A 254 -8.99 31.06 -13.47
N THR A 255 -9.53 30.49 -12.40
CA THR A 255 -10.14 31.24 -11.29
C THR A 255 -9.30 31.28 -10.03
N GLN A 256 -8.22 30.48 -9.97
CA GLN A 256 -7.38 30.27 -8.78
C GLN A 256 -8.17 29.75 -7.56
N GLN A 257 -9.33 29.14 -7.79
CA GLN A 257 -10.25 28.68 -6.76
C GLN A 257 -10.00 27.20 -6.44
N LEU A 258 -10.00 26.84 -5.17
CA LEU A 258 -10.02 25.46 -4.71
C LEU A 258 -11.38 24.83 -5.04
N ILE A 259 -11.35 23.67 -5.70
CA ILE A 259 -12.54 22.94 -6.12
C ILE A 259 -12.66 21.53 -5.54
N GLY A 260 -11.57 20.99 -4.98
CA GLY A 260 -11.54 19.63 -4.50
C GLY A 260 -10.17 19.22 -3.94
N SER A 261 -10.02 17.94 -3.68
CA SER A 261 -8.77 17.31 -3.26
C SER A 261 -8.57 15.98 -3.96
N VAL A 262 -7.32 15.64 -4.18
CA VAL A 262 -6.88 14.31 -4.64
C VAL A 262 -5.60 13.95 -3.91
N GLY A 263 -5.45 12.68 -3.53
CA GLY A 263 -4.24 12.22 -2.83
C GLY A 263 -3.94 10.75 -3.04
N ILE A 264 -2.69 10.37 -2.79
CA ILE A 264 -2.21 8.99 -2.67
C ILE A 264 -1.55 8.84 -1.30
N ILE A 265 -2.25 8.18 -0.41
CA ILE A 265 -1.87 7.98 1.00
C ILE A 265 -1.50 6.52 1.24
N PRO A 266 -0.84 6.16 2.34
CA PRO A 266 -0.67 4.76 2.72
C PRO A 266 -2.00 4.01 2.65
N ASP A 267 -2.00 2.81 2.08
CA ASP A 267 -3.22 1.99 2.05
C ASP A 267 -3.39 1.32 3.42
N PRO A 268 -4.45 1.64 4.19
CA PRO A 268 -4.64 1.09 5.53
C PRO A 268 -4.92 -0.42 5.55
N LYS A 269 -5.12 -1.02 4.37
CA LYS A 269 -5.39 -2.45 4.18
C LYS A 269 -4.17 -3.20 3.62
N ARG A 270 -3.06 -2.51 3.37
CA ARG A 270 -1.84 -3.09 2.78
C ARG A 270 -0.60 -2.43 3.37
N GLU A 271 0.23 -3.22 4.01
CA GLU A 271 1.46 -2.74 4.66
C GLU A 271 2.64 -2.52 3.69
N ASN A 272 2.47 -2.91 2.41
CA ASN A 272 3.50 -2.72 1.40
C ASN A 272 3.70 -1.23 1.10
N PRO A 273 4.89 -0.64 1.37
CA PRO A 273 5.16 0.78 1.16
C PRO A 273 5.10 1.22 -0.31
N GLN A 274 5.24 0.26 -1.25
CA GLN A 274 5.07 0.52 -2.69
C GLN A 274 3.59 0.49 -3.14
N VAL A 275 2.66 0.30 -2.20
CA VAL A 275 1.22 0.36 -2.43
C VAL A 275 0.66 1.59 -1.74
N ARG A 276 -0.12 2.38 -2.46
CA ARG A 276 -0.80 3.57 -1.94
C ARG A 276 -2.28 3.54 -2.32
N MET A 277 -3.09 4.17 -1.51
CA MET A 277 -4.52 4.32 -1.77
C MET A 277 -4.83 5.70 -2.32
N LEU A 278 -5.52 5.75 -3.46
CA LEU A 278 -6.07 6.95 -4.05
C LEU A 278 -7.34 7.37 -3.30
N GLY A 279 -7.33 8.59 -2.80
CA GLY A 279 -8.50 9.24 -2.21
C GLY A 279 -8.79 10.58 -2.91
N TYR A 280 -10.06 10.98 -2.99
CA TYR A 280 -10.43 12.27 -3.57
C TYR A 280 -11.85 12.71 -3.20
N TRP A 281 -12.06 14.00 -3.26
CA TRP A 281 -13.38 14.62 -3.24
C TRP A 281 -13.41 15.85 -4.17
N LEU A 282 -14.60 16.22 -4.63
CA LEU A 282 -14.80 17.35 -5.55
C LEU A 282 -16.12 18.08 -5.20
N GLY A 283 -16.09 19.39 -5.12
CA GLY A 283 -17.26 20.21 -4.90
C GLY A 283 -18.36 19.92 -5.94
N GLU A 284 -19.62 19.85 -5.52
CA GLU A 284 -20.74 19.41 -6.36
C GLU A 284 -20.88 20.24 -7.66
N THR A 285 -20.68 21.55 -7.59
CA THR A 285 -20.77 22.46 -8.75
C THR A 285 -19.77 22.16 -9.86
N TYR A 286 -18.75 21.36 -9.56
CA TYR A 286 -17.68 20.96 -10.48
C TYR A 286 -17.82 19.52 -11.00
N TRP A 287 -18.87 18.78 -10.55
CA TRP A 287 -19.10 17.42 -11.02
C TRP A 287 -19.44 17.36 -12.51
N GLY A 288 -19.11 16.24 -13.15
CA GLY A 288 -19.42 15.96 -14.56
C GLY A 288 -18.53 16.67 -15.59
N LYS A 289 -17.62 17.57 -15.16
CA LYS A 289 -16.77 18.39 -16.04
C LYS A 289 -15.40 17.76 -16.33
N GLY A 290 -15.14 16.56 -15.82
CA GLY A 290 -13.87 15.83 -16.07
C GLY A 290 -12.70 16.21 -15.16
N TYR A 291 -12.82 17.21 -14.31
CA TYR A 291 -11.73 17.69 -13.44
C TYR A 291 -11.12 16.58 -12.57
N MET A 292 -11.95 15.75 -11.92
CA MET A 292 -11.42 14.67 -11.09
C MET A 292 -10.69 13.61 -11.93
N THR A 293 -11.17 13.28 -13.13
CA THR A 293 -10.47 12.36 -14.02
C THR A 293 -9.08 12.88 -14.38
N GLU A 294 -8.98 14.16 -14.70
CA GLU A 294 -7.72 14.85 -15.03
C GLU A 294 -6.77 14.91 -13.83
N ALA A 295 -7.27 15.25 -12.63
CA ALA A 295 -6.47 15.29 -11.42
C ALA A 295 -5.89 13.91 -11.07
N VAL A 296 -6.73 12.88 -11.16
CA VAL A 296 -6.31 11.49 -10.91
C VAL A 296 -5.21 11.08 -11.89
N GLN A 297 -5.32 11.39 -13.19
CA GLN A 297 -4.26 11.13 -14.17
C GLN A 297 -2.91 11.75 -13.78
N GLY A 298 -2.93 13.01 -13.32
CA GLY A 298 -1.72 13.71 -12.86
C GLY A 298 -1.08 13.02 -11.66
N VAL A 299 -1.89 12.62 -10.68
CA VAL A 299 -1.41 11.94 -9.47
C VAL A 299 -0.94 10.51 -9.76
N LEU A 300 -1.63 9.76 -10.62
CA LEU A 300 -1.20 8.42 -11.05
C LEU A 300 0.16 8.47 -11.76
N LYS A 301 0.34 9.44 -12.65
CA LYS A 301 1.62 9.65 -13.32
C LYS A 301 2.74 9.90 -12.31
N TYR A 302 2.51 10.76 -11.34
CA TYR A 302 3.47 11.02 -10.26
C TYR A 302 3.76 9.77 -9.44
N GLY A 303 2.73 9.03 -9.01
CA GLY A 303 2.86 7.81 -8.23
C GLY A 303 3.70 6.74 -8.91
N PHE A 304 3.44 6.46 -10.18
CA PHE A 304 4.18 5.42 -10.91
C PHE A 304 5.56 5.87 -11.40
N GLU A 305 5.70 7.13 -11.85
CA GLU A 305 6.96 7.59 -12.44
C GLU A 305 7.98 8.10 -11.42
N LYS A 306 7.52 8.78 -10.37
CA LYS A 306 8.39 9.39 -9.37
C LYS A 306 8.50 8.55 -8.10
N LEU A 307 7.37 8.12 -7.56
CA LEU A 307 7.38 7.30 -6.34
C LEU A 307 7.61 5.81 -6.62
N LYS A 308 7.64 5.38 -7.90
CA LYS A 308 7.87 3.99 -8.29
C LYS A 308 6.90 3.00 -7.64
N LEU A 309 5.65 3.42 -7.43
CA LEU A 309 4.65 2.56 -6.83
C LEU A 309 4.38 1.34 -7.70
N SER A 310 4.24 0.19 -7.08
CA SER A 310 3.88 -1.07 -7.75
C SER A 310 2.37 -1.18 -7.97
N LEU A 311 1.57 -0.58 -7.08
CA LEU A 311 0.12 -0.66 -7.10
C LEU A 311 -0.50 0.60 -6.49
N ILE A 312 -1.58 1.10 -7.11
CA ILE A 312 -2.44 2.12 -6.50
C ILE A 312 -3.84 1.53 -6.36
N THR A 313 -4.38 1.59 -5.15
CA THR A 313 -5.72 1.10 -4.81
C THR A 313 -6.70 2.26 -4.70
N ALA A 314 -7.99 1.95 -4.68
CA ALA A 314 -9.04 2.92 -4.39
C ALA A 314 -10.29 2.21 -3.89
N THR A 315 -11.07 2.88 -3.07
CA THR A 315 -12.38 2.39 -2.65
C THR A 315 -13.47 3.41 -2.96
N CYS A 316 -14.69 2.95 -3.17
CA CYS A 316 -15.85 3.81 -3.24
C CYS A 316 -17.12 3.06 -2.82
N TYR A 317 -18.14 3.80 -2.42
CA TYR A 317 -19.45 3.21 -2.12
C TYR A 317 -20.13 2.66 -3.38
N PRO A 318 -20.89 1.56 -3.28
CA PRO A 318 -21.61 0.96 -4.41
C PRO A 318 -22.60 1.93 -5.09
N HIS A 319 -23.16 2.88 -4.35
CA HIS A 319 -24.06 3.90 -4.88
C HIS A 319 -23.34 5.07 -5.57
N ASN A 320 -22.03 5.30 -5.30
CA ASN A 320 -21.27 6.39 -5.88
C ASN A 320 -20.81 6.10 -7.32
N LYS A 321 -21.79 6.10 -8.26
CA LYS A 321 -21.51 5.81 -9.69
C LYS A 321 -20.57 6.81 -10.35
N ARG A 322 -20.45 8.04 -9.81
CA ARG A 322 -19.53 9.05 -10.32
C ARG A 322 -18.08 8.65 -10.02
N SER A 323 -17.79 8.25 -8.78
CA SER A 323 -16.46 7.75 -8.39
C SER A 323 -16.10 6.51 -9.22
N GLN A 324 -16.99 5.53 -9.36
CA GLN A 324 -16.77 4.35 -10.21
C GLN A 324 -16.41 4.72 -11.66
N LYS A 325 -17.06 5.76 -12.24
CA LYS A 325 -16.73 6.24 -13.60
C LYS A 325 -15.33 6.87 -13.66
N VAL A 326 -14.94 7.65 -12.63
CA VAL A 326 -13.58 8.23 -12.55
C VAL A 326 -12.54 7.12 -12.49
N LEU A 327 -12.72 6.13 -11.61
CA LEU A 327 -11.80 4.99 -11.47
C LEU A 327 -11.69 4.20 -12.79
N LYS A 328 -12.82 3.82 -13.39
CA LYS A 328 -12.83 3.07 -14.66
C LYS A 328 -12.19 3.85 -15.81
N LYS A 329 -12.43 5.17 -15.92
CA LYS A 329 -11.79 6.00 -16.96
C LYS A 329 -10.27 6.10 -16.79
N ASN A 330 -9.77 5.94 -15.57
CA ASN A 330 -8.35 5.91 -15.26
C ASN A 330 -7.75 4.48 -15.24
N GLY A 331 -8.49 3.49 -15.74
CA GLY A 331 -7.99 2.12 -15.92
C GLY A 331 -7.98 1.27 -14.66
N PHE A 332 -8.62 1.72 -13.57
CA PHE A 332 -8.75 0.89 -12.37
C PHE A 332 -9.62 -0.34 -12.62
N ILE A 333 -9.16 -1.46 -12.09
CA ILE A 333 -9.78 -2.77 -12.20
C ILE A 333 -10.53 -3.04 -10.89
N PHE A 334 -11.76 -3.56 -11.01
CA PHE A 334 -12.53 -3.98 -9.85
C PHE A 334 -11.90 -5.22 -9.22
N GLU A 335 -11.60 -5.16 -7.94
CA GLU A 335 -10.97 -6.24 -7.17
C GLU A 335 -12.02 -7.10 -6.45
N GLY A 336 -13.01 -6.44 -5.87
CA GLY A 336 -14.04 -7.09 -5.08
C GLY A 336 -14.85 -6.10 -4.25
N THR A 337 -15.74 -6.64 -3.42
CA THR A 337 -16.56 -5.86 -2.49
C THR A 337 -16.20 -6.25 -1.06
N LEU A 338 -15.80 -5.27 -0.25
CA LEU A 338 -15.67 -5.42 1.18
C LEU A 338 -17.04 -5.09 1.80
N HIS A 339 -17.71 -6.10 2.33
CA HIS A 339 -19.03 -5.95 2.91
C HIS A 339 -18.99 -5.29 4.30
N GLN A 340 -19.99 -4.45 4.60
CA GLN A 340 -20.12 -3.73 5.88
C GLN A 340 -18.85 -2.97 6.29
N ALA A 341 -18.19 -2.35 5.31
CA ALA A 341 -16.85 -1.81 5.44
C ALA A 341 -16.77 -0.53 6.27
N GLU A 342 -17.85 0.23 6.34
CA GLU A 342 -17.84 1.54 7.01
C GLU A 342 -19.18 1.84 7.66
N LEU A 343 -19.14 2.24 8.94
CA LEU A 343 -20.24 2.89 9.63
C LEU A 343 -20.09 4.41 9.48
N THR A 344 -20.95 4.99 8.69
CA THR A 344 -20.90 6.43 8.41
C THR A 344 -21.52 7.27 9.55
N TYR A 345 -21.23 8.58 9.56
CA TYR A 345 -21.67 9.53 10.58
C TYR A 345 -23.19 9.58 10.82
N ASN A 346 -24.00 9.18 9.84
CA ASN A 346 -25.47 9.15 9.91
C ASN A 346 -26.01 7.77 10.31
N GLY A 347 -25.14 6.83 10.75
CA GLY A 347 -25.51 5.50 11.20
C GLY A 347 -25.76 4.46 10.08
N ASN A 348 -25.54 4.82 8.83
CA ASN A 348 -25.63 3.85 7.73
C ASN A 348 -24.35 3.00 7.65
N ILE A 349 -24.52 1.72 7.34
CA ILE A 349 -23.42 0.80 7.06
C ILE A 349 -23.33 0.62 5.56
N TYR A 350 -22.15 0.88 5.00
CA TYR A 350 -21.91 0.74 3.57
C TYR A 350 -20.81 -0.28 3.27
N ASP A 351 -21.00 -0.97 2.15
CA ASP A 351 -19.97 -1.76 1.51
C ASP A 351 -18.96 -0.84 0.81
N HIS A 352 -17.70 -1.29 0.68
CA HIS A 352 -16.73 -0.67 -0.21
C HIS A 352 -16.52 -1.53 -1.45
N GLN A 353 -16.69 -0.95 -2.62
CA GLN A 353 -16.14 -1.51 -3.85
C GLN A 353 -14.67 -1.16 -3.93
N CYS A 354 -13.83 -2.19 -3.92
CA CYS A 354 -12.39 -2.09 -3.99
C CYS A 354 -11.91 -2.15 -5.44
N TYR A 355 -10.94 -1.32 -5.76
CA TYR A 355 -10.34 -1.22 -7.09
C TYR A 355 -8.82 -1.14 -6.93
N TYR A 356 -8.10 -1.60 -7.95
CA TYR A 356 -6.66 -1.47 -8.02
C TYR A 356 -6.19 -1.09 -9.42
N LEU A 357 -5.02 -0.47 -9.49
CA LEU A 357 -4.31 -0.14 -10.73
C LEU A 357 -2.84 -0.51 -10.56
N PRO A 358 -2.36 -1.59 -11.18
CA PRO A 358 -0.97 -2.01 -11.07
C PRO A 358 -0.05 -1.11 -11.88
N GLY A 359 1.19 -0.97 -11.44
CA GLY A 359 2.25 -0.32 -12.20
C GLY A 359 2.72 -1.16 -13.39
N ILE A 360 3.48 -0.52 -14.28
CA ILE A 360 4.27 -1.20 -15.31
C ILE A 360 5.72 -1.15 -14.84
N SER A 361 6.38 -2.30 -14.76
CA SER A 361 7.75 -2.44 -14.27
C SER A 361 8.61 -3.26 -15.23
N GLN A 362 9.93 -3.13 -15.12
CA GLN A 362 10.86 -4.02 -15.81
C GLN A 362 11.03 -5.29 -14.96
N PRO A 363 10.98 -6.48 -15.57
CA PRO A 363 11.24 -7.73 -14.89
C PRO A 363 12.74 -7.96 -14.71
N THR A 364 13.08 -8.90 -13.83
CA THR A 364 14.43 -9.46 -13.71
C THR A 364 14.52 -10.80 -14.45
N SER A 365 15.71 -11.36 -14.54
CA SER A 365 15.91 -12.70 -15.14
C SER A 365 15.19 -13.82 -14.36
N GLU A 366 14.91 -13.61 -13.09
CA GLU A 366 14.15 -14.55 -12.25
C GLU A 366 12.69 -14.65 -12.69
N ASP A 367 12.16 -13.62 -13.32
CA ASP A 367 10.78 -13.54 -13.81
C ASP A 367 10.56 -14.27 -15.15
N TYR A 368 11.63 -14.71 -15.82
CA TYR A 368 11.53 -15.23 -17.19
C TYR A 368 10.68 -16.50 -17.31
N GLU A 369 10.66 -17.33 -16.28
CA GLU A 369 9.80 -18.54 -16.30
C GLU A 369 8.31 -18.16 -16.19
N GLU A 370 7.99 -17.15 -15.40
CA GLU A 370 6.60 -16.66 -15.27
C GLU A 370 6.16 -15.93 -16.57
N ILE A 371 7.05 -15.13 -17.18
CA ILE A 371 6.80 -14.49 -18.48
C ILE A 371 6.57 -15.56 -19.56
N LEU A 372 7.41 -16.61 -19.59
CA LEU A 372 7.27 -17.72 -20.53
C LEU A 372 5.95 -18.48 -20.32
N HIS A 373 5.50 -18.61 -19.08
CA HIS A 373 4.19 -19.19 -18.77
C HIS A 373 3.05 -18.33 -19.35
N VAL A 374 3.10 -17.00 -19.18
CA VAL A 374 2.12 -16.08 -19.77
C VAL A 374 2.14 -16.18 -21.28
N TRP A 375 3.32 -16.22 -21.91
CA TRP A 375 3.46 -16.39 -23.35
C TRP A 375 2.80 -17.70 -23.82
N GLU A 376 3.18 -18.83 -23.25
CA GLU A 376 2.68 -20.14 -23.65
C GLU A 376 1.16 -20.24 -23.49
N THR A 377 0.62 -19.82 -22.34
CA THR A 377 -0.82 -19.85 -22.06
C THR A 377 -1.60 -18.96 -23.03
N SER A 378 -1.04 -17.79 -23.36
CA SER A 378 -1.63 -16.87 -24.33
C SER A 378 -1.62 -17.43 -25.75
N VAL A 379 -0.47 -18.00 -26.17
CA VAL A 379 -0.34 -18.59 -27.51
C VAL A 379 -1.31 -19.75 -27.69
N ARG A 380 -1.37 -20.66 -26.72
CA ARG A 380 -2.33 -21.78 -26.73
C ARG A 380 -3.80 -21.33 -26.82
N HIS A 381 -4.12 -20.14 -26.33
CA HIS A 381 -5.48 -19.59 -26.33
C HIS A 381 -5.83 -18.79 -27.58
N THR A 382 -4.83 -18.20 -28.27
CA THR A 382 -5.06 -17.21 -29.33
C THR A 382 -4.48 -17.60 -30.68
N HIS A 383 -3.59 -18.60 -30.76
CA HIS A 383 -2.90 -19.00 -31.98
C HIS A 383 -3.33 -20.41 -32.39
N ASP A 384 -4.63 -20.58 -32.68
CA ASP A 384 -5.23 -21.87 -33.09
C ASP A 384 -4.58 -22.48 -34.36
N PHE A 385 -3.85 -21.67 -35.09
CA PHE A 385 -3.10 -22.09 -36.27
C PHE A 385 -1.72 -22.74 -35.98
N LEU A 386 -1.22 -22.63 -34.72
CA LEU A 386 0.00 -23.30 -34.31
C LEU A 386 -0.30 -24.70 -33.79
N THR A 387 0.50 -25.66 -34.24
CA THR A 387 0.47 -27.02 -33.71
C THR A 387 1.20 -27.09 -32.34
N GLU A 388 1.00 -28.18 -31.61
CA GLU A 388 1.77 -28.44 -30.38
C GLU A 388 3.27 -28.51 -30.67
N GLU A 389 3.66 -29.08 -31.80
CA GLU A 389 5.04 -29.16 -32.24
C GLU A 389 5.64 -27.76 -32.49
N ASP A 390 4.88 -26.84 -33.09
CA ASP A 390 5.31 -25.44 -33.26
C ASP A 390 5.51 -24.74 -31.95
N ILE A 391 4.57 -24.88 -31.00
CA ILE A 391 4.68 -24.28 -29.67
C ILE A 391 5.93 -24.81 -28.93
N LEU A 392 6.15 -26.12 -28.95
CA LEU A 392 7.32 -26.73 -28.34
C LEU A 392 8.63 -26.30 -29.04
N PHE A 393 8.59 -26.02 -30.35
CA PHE A 393 9.73 -25.49 -31.08
C PHE A 393 10.05 -24.04 -30.66
N TYR A 394 9.05 -23.16 -30.60
CA TYR A 394 9.27 -21.75 -30.27
C TYR A 394 9.59 -21.52 -28.80
N LYS A 395 9.03 -22.29 -27.87
CA LYS A 395 9.18 -22.08 -26.42
C LYS A 395 10.62 -21.91 -25.95
N PRO A 396 11.60 -22.80 -26.32
CA PRO A 396 13.00 -22.61 -25.93
C PRO A 396 13.65 -21.39 -26.64
N LEU A 397 13.21 -21.03 -27.84
CA LEU A 397 13.71 -19.85 -28.55
C LEU A 397 13.23 -18.56 -27.87
N VAL A 398 11.96 -18.51 -27.48
CA VAL A 398 11.41 -17.39 -26.68
C VAL A 398 12.21 -17.21 -25.40
N ARG A 399 12.40 -18.28 -24.63
CA ARG A 399 13.13 -18.26 -23.36
C ARG A 399 14.58 -17.80 -23.48
N LYS A 400 15.31 -18.33 -24.48
CA LYS A 400 16.76 -18.18 -24.57
C LYS A 400 17.22 -17.05 -25.47
N HIS A 401 16.41 -16.67 -26.45
CA HIS A 401 16.80 -15.72 -27.48
C HIS A 401 15.91 -14.49 -27.55
N TYR A 402 14.58 -14.64 -27.54
CA TYR A 402 13.69 -13.50 -27.75
C TYR A 402 13.50 -12.64 -26.52
N LEU A 403 13.25 -13.25 -25.33
CA LEU A 403 13.11 -12.48 -24.09
C LEU A 403 14.38 -11.68 -23.75
N PRO A 404 15.61 -12.24 -23.85
CA PRO A 404 16.81 -11.46 -23.59
C PRO A 404 17.16 -10.40 -24.64
N ALA A 405 16.57 -10.47 -25.85
CA ALA A 405 16.88 -9.57 -26.95
C ALA A 405 16.06 -8.28 -26.96
N VAL A 406 15.04 -8.18 -26.10
CA VAL A 406 14.10 -7.06 -26.07
C VAL A 406 14.08 -6.37 -24.71
N GLU A 407 13.71 -5.11 -24.68
CA GLU A 407 13.42 -4.40 -23.42
C GLU A 407 12.05 -4.84 -22.91
N LEU A 408 12.03 -5.58 -21.79
CA LEU A 408 10.82 -6.16 -21.24
C LEU A 408 10.11 -5.22 -20.26
N PHE A 409 8.77 -5.24 -20.33
CA PHE A 409 7.87 -4.58 -19.40
C PHE A 409 6.78 -5.56 -18.99
N VAL A 410 6.44 -5.57 -17.71
CA VAL A 410 5.43 -6.47 -17.14
C VAL A 410 4.38 -5.69 -16.35
N ILE A 411 3.19 -6.27 -16.29
CA ILE A 411 2.14 -5.89 -15.34
C ILE A 411 1.90 -7.09 -14.42
N ARG A 412 1.93 -6.82 -13.10
CA ARG A 412 1.58 -7.82 -12.09
C ARG A 412 0.16 -7.54 -11.57
N ASN A 413 -0.61 -8.57 -11.30
CA ASN A 413 -1.91 -8.39 -10.65
C ASN A 413 -1.76 -8.05 -9.15
N ALA A 414 -2.87 -7.92 -8.43
CA ALA A 414 -2.88 -7.61 -7.01
C ALA A 414 -2.18 -8.66 -6.12
N SER A 415 -2.04 -9.90 -6.60
CA SER A 415 -1.29 -10.98 -5.91
C SER A 415 0.19 -11.04 -6.30
N GLY A 416 0.70 -10.06 -7.05
CA GLY A 416 2.09 -9.97 -7.47
C GLY A 416 2.46 -10.84 -8.69
N LYS A 417 1.55 -11.63 -9.25
CA LYS A 417 1.79 -12.48 -10.41
C LYS A 417 1.82 -11.69 -11.71
N ILE A 418 2.75 -12.01 -12.60
CA ILE A 418 2.81 -11.44 -13.94
C ILE A 418 1.60 -11.92 -14.75
N VAL A 419 0.81 -10.98 -15.25
CA VAL A 419 -0.42 -11.26 -16.02
C VAL A 419 -0.38 -10.71 -17.44
N ALA A 420 0.55 -9.83 -17.72
CA ALA A 420 0.80 -9.30 -19.05
C ALA A 420 2.26 -8.88 -19.18
N PHE A 421 2.80 -8.99 -20.36
CA PHE A 421 4.12 -8.48 -20.67
C PHE A 421 4.21 -7.94 -22.08
N MET A 422 5.21 -7.09 -22.30
CA MET A 422 5.55 -6.49 -23.57
C MET A 422 7.07 -6.51 -23.73
N GLY A 423 7.54 -6.81 -24.92
CA GLY A 423 8.95 -6.70 -25.34
C GLY A 423 9.08 -5.66 -26.44
N LEU A 424 10.03 -4.75 -26.29
CA LEU A 424 10.32 -3.69 -27.26
C LEU A 424 11.72 -3.88 -27.82
N SER A 425 11.86 -3.72 -29.14
CA SER A 425 13.13 -3.41 -29.80
C SER A 425 13.25 -1.89 -30.03
N ASP A 426 14.27 -1.44 -30.77
CA ASP A 426 14.50 0.00 -30.98
C ASP A 426 13.36 0.70 -31.74
N GLU A 427 12.59 -0.01 -32.55
CA GLU A 427 11.55 0.58 -33.39
C GLU A 427 10.17 -0.10 -33.30
N LEU A 428 10.04 -1.23 -32.58
CA LEU A 428 8.91 -2.13 -32.74
C LEU A 428 8.43 -2.68 -31.38
N ILE A 429 7.11 -2.81 -31.22
CA ILE A 429 6.52 -3.68 -30.21
C ILE A 429 6.61 -5.12 -30.71
N GLU A 430 7.66 -5.84 -30.28
CA GLU A 430 7.95 -7.22 -30.72
C GLU A 430 7.02 -8.25 -30.11
N MET A 431 6.63 -8.00 -28.86
CA MET A 431 5.84 -8.92 -28.05
C MET A 431 4.81 -8.16 -27.25
N LEU A 432 3.57 -8.66 -27.23
CA LEU A 432 2.52 -8.20 -26.34
C LEU A 432 1.60 -9.38 -26.01
N PHE A 433 1.67 -9.86 -24.79
CA PHE A 433 0.87 -11.01 -24.34
C PHE A 433 0.15 -10.70 -23.04
N VAL A 434 -1.09 -11.18 -22.94
CA VAL A 434 -1.93 -11.07 -21.74
C VAL A 434 -2.49 -12.44 -21.41
N HIS A 435 -2.31 -12.89 -20.16
CA HIS A 435 -2.86 -14.17 -19.70
C HIS A 435 -4.36 -14.26 -20.02
N PRO A 436 -4.88 -15.40 -20.53
CA PRO A 436 -6.27 -15.53 -20.96
C PRO A 436 -7.30 -15.11 -19.91
N ASP A 437 -7.12 -15.51 -18.66
CA ASP A 437 -8.02 -15.18 -17.54
C ASP A 437 -8.03 -13.69 -17.16
N GLU A 438 -7.07 -12.96 -17.69
CA GLU A 438 -6.83 -11.55 -17.42
C GLU A 438 -7.17 -10.65 -18.61
N GLN A 439 -7.58 -11.22 -19.72
CA GLN A 439 -8.04 -10.47 -20.89
C GLN A 439 -9.30 -9.64 -20.59
N GLY A 440 -9.49 -8.53 -21.32
CA GLY A 440 -10.63 -7.62 -21.10
C GLY A 440 -10.45 -6.64 -19.94
N LYS A 441 -9.42 -6.80 -19.11
CA LYS A 441 -9.12 -5.88 -17.98
C LYS A 441 -8.30 -4.63 -18.38
N GLY A 442 -7.98 -4.49 -19.67
CA GLY A 442 -7.29 -3.30 -20.19
C GLY A 442 -5.76 -3.35 -20.15
N TYR A 443 -5.13 -4.43 -19.70
CA TYR A 443 -3.67 -4.53 -19.58
C TYR A 443 -2.93 -4.32 -20.92
N GLY A 444 -3.38 -4.97 -21.99
CA GLY A 444 -2.79 -4.81 -23.31
C GLY A 444 -2.82 -3.36 -23.79
N LYS A 445 -3.96 -2.68 -23.64
CA LYS A 445 -4.10 -1.27 -23.99
C LYS A 445 -3.10 -0.39 -23.20
N ARG A 446 -2.97 -0.63 -21.91
CA ARG A 446 -2.04 0.14 -21.05
C ARG A 446 -0.58 -0.06 -21.45
N LEU A 447 -0.20 -1.28 -21.83
CA LEU A 447 1.16 -1.55 -22.34
C LEU A 447 1.42 -0.82 -23.67
N VAL A 448 0.46 -0.83 -24.60
CA VAL A 448 0.59 -0.09 -25.87
C VAL A 448 0.64 1.42 -25.63
N GLU A 449 -0.22 1.97 -24.75
CA GLU A 449 -0.17 3.38 -24.38
C GLU A 449 1.18 3.75 -23.72
N TYR A 450 1.71 2.87 -22.88
CA TYR A 450 3.04 3.06 -22.29
C TYR A 450 4.15 3.05 -23.36
N ALA A 451 4.12 2.09 -24.31
CA ALA A 451 5.06 2.02 -25.40
C ALA A 451 5.02 3.30 -26.24
N LYS A 452 3.83 3.78 -26.59
CA LYS A 452 3.63 5.01 -27.31
C LYS A 452 4.13 6.25 -26.56
N ASP A 453 3.66 6.45 -25.34
CA ASP A 453 3.84 7.72 -24.61
C ASP A 453 5.24 7.84 -23.97
N LYS A 454 5.86 6.73 -23.60
CA LYS A 454 7.14 6.68 -22.88
C LYS A 454 8.32 6.25 -23.73
N LYS A 455 8.05 5.40 -24.71
CA LYS A 455 9.07 4.82 -25.59
C LYS A 455 8.94 5.29 -27.04
N GLN A 456 7.90 6.06 -27.33
CA GLN A 456 7.59 6.61 -28.66
C GLN A 456 7.48 5.53 -29.77
N MET A 457 7.01 4.34 -29.36
CA MET A 457 6.79 3.23 -30.26
C MET A 457 5.45 3.38 -30.97
N ASP A 458 5.47 3.29 -32.27
CA ASP A 458 4.28 3.44 -33.12
C ASP A 458 4.09 2.26 -34.09
N LYS A 459 4.96 1.24 -34.04
CA LYS A 459 4.91 0.06 -34.91
C LYS A 459 4.73 -1.22 -34.15
N VAL A 460 4.04 -2.18 -34.74
CA VAL A 460 3.85 -3.53 -34.20
C VAL A 460 3.67 -4.53 -35.32
N ASP A 461 4.20 -5.73 -35.12
CA ASP A 461 4.01 -6.87 -35.99
C ASP A 461 2.98 -7.84 -35.43
N VAL A 462 2.05 -8.28 -36.27
CA VAL A 462 0.96 -9.17 -35.89
C VAL A 462 0.85 -10.33 -36.86
N ASN A 463 0.76 -11.54 -36.34
CA ASN A 463 0.44 -12.67 -37.22
C ASN A 463 -0.95 -12.49 -37.83
N GLU A 464 -1.04 -12.58 -39.16
CA GLU A 464 -2.29 -12.37 -39.92
C GLU A 464 -3.42 -13.32 -39.48
N GLN A 465 -3.08 -14.50 -39.01
CA GLN A 465 -4.04 -15.52 -38.52
C GLN A 465 -4.55 -15.25 -37.10
N ASN A 466 -3.90 -14.31 -36.38
CA ASN A 466 -4.39 -13.85 -35.05
C ASN A 466 -5.35 -12.66 -35.23
N GLU A 467 -6.55 -12.95 -35.66
CA GLU A 467 -7.56 -11.95 -35.95
C GLU A 467 -7.92 -11.09 -34.71
N ARG A 468 -7.87 -11.66 -33.49
CA ARG A 468 -8.14 -10.94 -32.25
C ARG A 468 -7.10 -9.86 -31.99
N ALA A 469 -5.81 -10.17 -32.17
CA ALA A 469 -4.75 -9.19 -32.01
C ALA A 469 -4.82 -8.12 -33.10
N LEU A 470 -5.10 -8.49 -34.33
CA LEU A 470 -5.29 -7.54 -35.43
C LEU A 470 -6.40 -6.52 -35.09
N GLN A 471 -7.58 -6.98 -34.70
CA GLN A 471 -8.71 -6.12 -34.33
C GLN A 471 -8.38 -5.23 -33.12
N PHE A 472 -7.64 -5.74 -32.14
CA PHE A 472 -7.17 -4.97 -30.99
C PHE A 472 -6.31 -3.77 -31.42
N TYR A 473 -5.32 -3.96 -32.27
CA TYR A 473 -4.47 -2.88 -32.75
C TYR A 473 -5.20 -1.90 -33.67
N LEU A 474 -6.07 -2.39 -34.56
CA LEU A 474 -6.92 -1.52 -35.40
C LEU A 474 -7.81 -0.61 -34.53
N HIS A 475 -8.38 -1.13 -33.45
CA HIS A 475 -9.16 -0.34 -32.46
C HIS A 475 -8.32 0.73 -31.74
N LEU A 476 -7.03 0.50 -31.58
CA LEU A 476 -6.10 1.48 -30.99
C LEU A 476 -5.59 2.51 -32.01
N GLY A 477 -6.05 2.45 -33.27
CA GLY A 477 -5.72 3.39 -34.33
C GLY A 477 -4.52 3.02 -35.19
N PHE A 478 -4.00 1.80 -35.06
CA PHE A 478 -2.99 1.28 -35.98
C PHE A 478 -3.59 0.97 -37.35
N ARG A 479 -2.77 1.02 -38.39
CA ARG A 479 -3.13 0.68 -39.76
C ARG A 479 -2.10 -0.28 -40.37
N ILE A 480 -2.53 -1.20 -41.19
CA ILE A 480 -1.64 -2.11 -41.92
C ILE A 480 -0.84 -1.30 -42.93
N ILE A 481 0.49 -1.41 -42.86
CA ILE A 481 1.43 -0.75 -43.75
C ILE A 481 2.22 -1.73 -44.61
N GLY A 482 2.24 -3.02 -44.28
CA GLY A 482 2.98 -4.05 -44.97
C GLY A 482 2.56 -5.45 -44.60
N ARG A 483 3.07 -6.46 -45.31
CA ARG A 483 2.79 -7.87 -45.12
C ARG A 483 3.94 -8.74 -45.61
N ASP A 484 4.40 -9.65 -44.75
CA ASP A 484 5.30 -10.74 -45.11
C ASP A 484 4.54 -12.06 -45.23
N LYS A 485 5.02 -12.95 -46.12
CA LYS A 485 4.38 -14.25 -46.37
C LYS A 485 4.71 -15.30 -45.32
N THR A 486 5.81 -15.13 -44.61
CA THR A 486 6.34 -16.05 -43.62
C THR A 486 6.76 -15.28 -42.38
N ASP A 487 6.91 -15.96 -41.26
CA ASP A 487 7.57 -15.41 -40.09
C ASP A 487 9.10 -15.29 -40.29
N SER A 488 9.79 -14.76 -39.28
CA SER A 488 11.24 -14.57 -39.27
C SER A 488 12.04 -15.88 -39.37
N MET A 489 11.42 -17.04 -39.07
CA MET A 489 12.01 -18.36 -39.17
C MET A 489 11.69 -19.05 -40.50
N GLY A 490 11.00 -18.37 -41.43
CA GLY A 490 10.60 -18.88 -42.71
C GLY A 490 9.41 -19.85 -42.67
N LYS A 491 8.73 -19.99 -41.59
CA LYS A 491 7.50 -20.80 -41.46
C LYS A 491 6.31 -20.09 -42.10
N PRO A 492 5.27 -20.83 -42.53
CA PRO A 492 4.11 -20.28 -43.26
C PRO A 492 3.12 -19.57 -42.33
N PHE A 493 3.63 -18.65 -41.54
CA PHE A 493 2.85 -17.80 -40.62
C PHE A 493 2.99 -16.33 -41.08
N PRO A 494 2.07 -15.82 -41.92
CA PRO A 494 2.19 -14.48 -42.46
C PRO A 494 2.13 -13.39 -41.37
N ILE A 495 2.96 -12.38 -41.53
CA ILE A 495 3.06 -11.24 -40.60
C ILE A 495 2.50 -9.98 -41.25
N LEU A 496 1.63 -9.27 -40.54
CA LEU A 496 1.17 -7.94 -40.90
C LEU A 496 1.96 -6.90 -40.11
N HIS A 497 2.54 -5.93 -40.82
CA HIS A 497 3.20 -4.78 -40.24
C HIS A 497 2.17 -3.68 -40.05
N LEU A 498 2.03 -3.18 -38.82
CA LEU A 498 1.10 -2.12 -38.49
C LEU A 498 1.83 -0.91 -37.92
N GLN A 499 1.31 0.28 -38.25
CA GLN A 499 1.80 1.54 -37.71
C GLN A 499 0.62 2.38 -37.19
N LEU A 500 0.85 3.07 -36.09
CA LEU A 500 -0.12 4.01 -35.52
C LEU A 500 -0.27 5.20 -36.46
N SER A 501 -1.50 5.51 -36.85
CA SER A 501 -1.76 6.70 -37.69
C SER A 501 -1.40 7.96 -36.91
N GLU A 502 -0.63 8.86 -37.52
CA GLU A 502 -0.54 10.22 -36.99
C GLU A 502 -1.97 10.80 -36.85
N ALA A 503 -2.29 11.29 -35.66
CA ALA A 503 -3.55 11.97 -35.46
C ALA A 503 -3.59 13.19 -36.40
N ASN A 504 -4.45 13.14 -37.41
CA ASN A 504 -4.68 14.28 -38.29
C ASN A 504 -5.26 15.41 -37.41
N PRO A 505 -4.58 16.56 -37.22
CA PRO A 505 -5.05 17.63 -36.34
C PRO A 505 -6.31 18.35 -36.84
N GLY A 506 -6.97 17.81 -37.87
CA GLY A 506 -8.02 18.51 -38.65
C GLY A 506 -9.46 18.02 -38.48
N ASN A 507 -9.81 17.14 -37.53
CA ASN A 507 -11.23 16.80 -37.30
C ASN A 507 -11.53 16.78 -35.79
N ARG A 508 -11.75 17.96 -35.22
CA ARG A 508 -12.56 18.16 -34.03
C ARG A 508 -13.80 18.91 -34.50
N ASP A 509 -14.80 18.17 -34.92
CA ASP A 509 -16.18 18.63 -34.97
C ASP A 509 -16.94 18.13 -33.74
#